data_569ae8421c6da47ca74f094e46089938
#
_entry.id   569ae8421c6da47ca74f094e46089938
#
_cell.length_a   1.000
_cell.length_b   1.000
_cell.length_c   1.000
_cell.angle_alpha   90.00
_cell.angle_beta   90.00
_cell.angle_gamma   90.00
#
_symmetry.space_group_name_H-M   'P 1'
#
loop_
_entity.id
_entity.type
_entity.pdbx_description
1 polymer ?
#
loop_
_entity_poly.entity_id
_entity_poly.type
_entity_poly.pdbx_seq_one_letter_code
_entity_poly.pdbx_strand_id
1 'polypeptide(L)'
;MKRLSFIWFAGLLCLCTTMVSCVGTAPMKEVRLIDSLNQVAYAFRYKNLDSSCHAASRAYREVSLYKQGKAEASNNLGFCAFMRMDFEQAEKFHMDVYNLTKNELELLIADIGLMKIYQRTALNKEFYDYRNSALHRMKRIAEDDNLFVDQHEQMRLNYARSEFYIVSAVYYYYLQQRPEAVASINEVTKKQELLADTNQLLYYHYIKGSAALCEGETPDERRLREFDELYTAWQLASRKGYLYFEGNGVQGLANLMASPDNYAFFQDRRSHALTRFGVPVDSLLPMRLGQLALQKFSQYKDLYQIAGAYVSIGKYLNAHSHYTEALDTLKLALECVNDHHRLFYDCHDSLDWLKAFDR
;
A
#
# COMPACT_ATOMS: atom_id res chain seq x y z
N MET A 1 4.11 44.14 61.13
CA MET A 1 3.92 42.76 60.65
C MET A 1 3.13 42.59 59.33
N LYS A 2 2.79 43.63 58.57
CA LYS A 2 2.05 43.56 57.27
C LYS A 2 2.89 43.67 56.01
N ARG A 3 4.19 43.90 56.08
CA ARG A 3 5.08 44.07 54.89
C ARG A 3 5.87 42.78 54.52
N LEU A 4 6.01 41.82 55.40
CA LEU A 4 6.71 40.55 55.11
C LEU A 4 5.84 39.55 54.35
N SER A 5 4.51 39.59 54.54
CA SER A 5 3.60 38.63 53.82
C SER A 5 3.45 38.93 52.34
N PHE A 6 3.69 40.18 51.89
CA PHE A 6 3.56 40.56 50.53
C PHE A 6 4.75 40.10 49.65
N ILE A 7 5.95 40.04 50.25
CA ILE A 7 7.16 39.59 49.55
C ILE A 7 7.16 38.10 49.28
N TRP A 8 6.60 37.29 50.21
CA TRP A 8 6.44 35.86 50.05
C TRP A 8 5.41 35.50 48.96
N PHE A 9 4.33 36.26 48.85
CA PHE A 9 3.30 36.05 47.84
C PHE A 9 3.79 36.41 46.44
N ALA A 10 4.57 37.46 46.29
CA ALA A 10 5.18 37.87 45.01
C ALA A 10 6.28 36.85 44.57
N GLY A 11 7.06 36.31 45.49
CA GLY A 11 8.07 35.29 45.24
C GLY A 11 7.45 33.95 44.78
N LEU A 12 6.30 33.54 45.36
CA LEU A 12 5.60 32.33 44.97
C LEU A 12 4.91 32.48 43.62
N LEU A 13 4.41 33.69 43.30
CA LEU A 13 3.80 33.96 41.98
C LEU A 13 4.86 33.99 40.86
N CYS A 14 6.08 34.47 41.11
CA CYS A 14 7.20 34.42 40.16
C CYS A 14 7.73 32.99 39.94
N LEU A 15 7.69 32.10 40.93
CA LEU A 15 8.09 30.70 40.76
C LEU A 15 7.03 29.88 39.97
N CYS A 16 5.76 30.23 40.05
CA CYS A 16 4.71 29.57 39.28
C CYS A 16 4.69 29.98 37.79
N THR A 17 5.21 31.17 37.44
CA THR A 17 5.24 31.63 36.04
C THR A 17 6.44 31.10 35.22
N THR A 18 7.44 30.47 35.88
CA THR A 18 8.59 29.86 35.19
C THR A 18 8.37 28.40 34.79
N MET A 19 7.22 27.80 35.15
CA MET A 19 6.79 26.47 34.68
C MET A 19 5.93 26.60 33.41
N VAL A 20 6.14 27.62 32.58
CA VAL A 20 5.72 27.53 31.19
C VAL A 20 6.62 26.49 30.56
N SER A 21 6.09 25.25 30.42
CA SER A 21 6.73 24.17 29.71
C SER A 21 7.24 24.69 28.38
N CYS A 22 8.55 24.81 28.23
CA CYS A 22 9.18 24.86 26.93
C CYS A 22 8.76 23.56 26.23
N VAL A 23 7.67 23.58 25.47
CA VAL A 23 7.44 22.61 24.42
C VAL A 23 8.58 22.91 23.43
N GLY A 24 9.70 22.23 23.59
CA GLY A 24 10.88 22.40 22.76
C GLY A 24 10.49 22.10 21.33
N THR A 25 10.62 23.09 20.46
CA THR A 25 10.49 22.86 19.02
C THR A 25 11.60 21.90 18.59
N ALA A 26 11.25 20.92 17.77
CA ALA A 26 12.24 19.96 17.26
C ALA A 26 13.39 20.69 16.53
N PRO A 27 14.64 20.30 16.75
CA PRO A 27 15.77 20.89 16.01
C PRO A 27 15.59 20.71 14.50
N MET A 28 15.85 21.73 13.72
CA MET A 28 15.72 21.71 12.25
C MET A 28 16.52 20.54 11.61
N LYS A 29 17.64 20.14 12.22
CA LYS A 29 18.43 18.99 11.75
C LYS A 29 17.65 17.66 11.92
N GLU A 30 16.95 17.49 13.04
CA GLU A 30 16.08 16.34 13.29
C GLU A 30 14.94 16.32 12.28
N VAL A 31 14.23 17.43 12.10
CA VAL A 31 13.12 17.53 11.14
C VAL A 31 13.57 17.11 9.74
N ARG A 32 14.64 17.70 9.21
CA ARG A 32 15.16 17.36 7.87
C ARG A 32 15.56 15.89 7.72
N LEU A 33 16.19 15.32 8.76
CA LEU A 33 16.59 13.91 8.73
C LEU A 33 15.36 13.00 8.69
N ILE A 34 14.40 13.21 9.56
CA ILE A 34 13.19 12.38 9.68
C ILE A 34 12.33 12.51 8.42
N ASP A 35 12.13 13.71 7.88
CA ASP A 35 11.40 13.93 6.63
C ASP A 35 12.08 13.22 5.46
N SER A 36 13.42 13.30 5.36
CA SER A 36 14.18 12.59 4.33
C SER A 36 14.01 11.09 4.42
N LEU A 37 14.05 10.52 5.64
CA LEU A 37 13.86 9.09 5.86
C LEU A 37 12.42 8.64 5.50
N ASN A 38 11.41 9.43 5.87
CA ASN A 38 10.01 9.17 5.52
C ASN A 38 9.78 9.23 4.00
N GLN A 39 10.38 10.20 3.31
CA GLN A 39 10.33 10.28 1.84
C GLN A 39 10.98 9.07 1.18
N VAL A 40 12.14 8.61 1.68
CA VAL A 40 12.79 7.37 1.21
C VAL A 40 11.89 6.17 1.45
N ALA A 41 11.31 6.03 2.65
CA ALA A 41 10.38 4.95 2.96
C ALA A 41 9.22 4.89 1.95
N TYR A 42 8.59 6.04 1.68
CA TYR A 42 7.52 6.14 0.69
C TYR A 42 7.98 5.80 -0.74
N ALA A 43 9.11 6.33 -1.19
CA ALA A 43 9.62 6.16 -2.54
C ALA A 43 9.98 4.70 -2.87
N PHE A 44 10.34 3.89 -1.86
CA PHE A 44 10.72 2.50 -2.02
C PHE A 44 9.59 1.48 -1.79
N ARG A 45 8.39 1.92 -1.36
CA ARG A 45 7.26 1.04 -0.97
C ARG A 45 7.03 -0.14 -1.92
N TYR A 46 7.01 0.09 -3.22
CA TYR A 46 6.71 -0.92 -4.25
C TYR A 46 7.92 -1.26 -5.13
N LYS A 47 9.09 -0.69 -4.82
CA LYS A 47 10.36 -0.97 -5.49
C LYS A 47 11.21 -1.98 -4.71
N ASN A 48 11.35 -1.74 -3.41
CA ASN A 48 12.11 -2.58 -2.49
C ASN A 48 11.55 -2.43 -1.08
N LEU A 49 10.80 -3.43 -0.63
CA LEU A 49 10.11 -3.39 0.65
C LEU A 49 11.08 -3.28 1.83
N ASP A 50 12.22 -4.01 1.79
CA ASP A 50 13.22 -3.97 2.86
C ASP A 50 13.80 -2.56 3.03
N SER A 51 14.14 -1.89 1.92
CA SER A 51 14.62 -0.50 1.96
C SER A 51 13.57 0.48 2.51
N SER A 52 12.29 0.29 2.13
CA SER A 52 11.17 1.07 2.69
C SER A 52 11.08 0.89 4.19
N CYS A 53 11.05 -0.37 4.66
CA CYS A 53 10.93 -0.70 6.08
C CYS A 53 12.14 -0.22 6.90
N HIS A 54 13.35 -0.36 6.36
CA HIS A 54 14.57 0.12 7.03
C HIS A 54 14.52 1.65 7.24
N ALA A 55 14.17 2.40 6.20
CA ALA A 55 14.06 3.86 6.29
C ALA A 55 12.97 4.29 7.30
N ALA A 56 11.78 3.64 7.25
CA ALA A 56 10.68 3.92 8.18
C ALA A 56 11.07 3.59 9.63
N SER A 57 11.72 2.43 9.88
CA SER A 57 12.19 2.02 11.21
C SER A 57 13.21 3.01 11.75
N ARG A 58 14.12 3.45 10.91
CA ARG A 58 15.13 4.43 11.27
C ARG A 58 14.48 5.77 11.62
N ALA A 59 13.55 6.26 10.79
CA ALA A 59 12.80 7.49 11.09
C ALA A 59 12.08 7.38 12.44
N TYR A 60 11.38 6.27 12.71
CA TYR A 60 10.63 6.06 13.94
C TYR A 60 11.51 6.05 15.20
N ARG A 61 12.72 5.45 15.12
CA ARG A 61 13.67 5.33 16.25
C ARG A 61 14.46 6.61 16.52
N GLU A 62 14.87 7.32 15.47
CA GLU A 62 15.76 8.51 15.60
C GLU A 62 14.99 9.78 15.99
N VAL A 63 13.65 9.79 15.91
CA VAL A 63 12.86 10.94 16.32
C VAL A 63 12.81 11.10 17.84
N SER A 64 13.04 12.32 18.33
CA SER A 64 12.95 12.68 19.76
C SER A 64 11.83 13.68 20.06
N LEU A 65 11.79 14.79 19.35
CA LEU A 65 10.84 15.88 19.56
C LEU A 65 9.86 16.08 18.40
N TYR A 66 10.20 15.63 17.20
CA TYR A 66 9.38 15.80 15.98
C TYR A 66 8.25 14.77 15.88
N LYS A 67 7.22 14.93 16.71
CA LYS A 67 6.09 13.98 16.80
C LYS A 67 5.34 13.78 15.48
N GLN A 68 5.19 14.79 14.64
CA GLN A 68 4.56 14.66 13.33
C GLN A 68 5.35 13.73 12.42
N GLY A 69 6.66 13.90 12.34
CA GLY A 69 7.54 13.00 11.58
C GLY A 69 7.53 11.56 12.12
N LYS A 70 7.34 11.39 13.45
CA LYS A 70 7.13 10.05 14.06
C LYS A 70 5.81 9.43 13.64
N ALA A 71 4.75 10.22 13.57
CA ALA A 71 3.44 9.74 13.11
C ALA A 71 3.50 9.29 11.64
N GLU A 72 4.17 10.05 10.78
CA GLU A 72 4.44 9.64 9.39
C GLU A 72 5.26 8.34 9.33
N ALA A 73 6.31 8.20 10.13
CA ALA A 73 7.11 6.98 10.22
C ALA A 73 6.27 5.79 10.69
N SER A 74 5.37 5.99 11.65
CA SER A 74 4.43 4.96 12.11
C SER A 74 3.48 4.51 11.00
N ASN A 75 2.93 5.44 10.22
CA ASN A 75 2.13 5.12 9.03
C ASN A 75 2.94 4.34 7.97
N ASN A 76 4.21 4.68 7.76
CA ASN A 76 5.11 3.94 6.86
C ASN A 76 5.40 2.53 7.37
N LEU A 77 5.59 2.33 8.68
CA LEU A 77 5.75 1.01 9.29
C LEU A 77 4.47 0.19 9.21
N GLY A 78 3.31 0.80 9.44
CA GLY A 78 2.01 0.16 9.24
C GLY A 78 1.84 -0.35 7.81
N PHE A 79 2.24 0.43 6.80
CA PHE A 79 2.30 -0.02 5.41
C PHE A 79 3.26 -1.22 5.24
N CYS A 80 4.45 -1.16 5.81
CA CYS A 80 5.43 -2.26 5.71
C CYS A 80 4.90 -3.56 6.32
N ALA A 81 4.31 -3.50 7.50
CA ALA A 81 3.71 -4.65 8.17
C ALA A 81 2.53 -5.20 7.35
N PHE A 82 1.67 -4.33 6.81
CA PHE A 82 0.57 -4.73 5.93
C PHE A 82 1.06 -5.49 4.68
N MET A 83 2.11 -4.99 4.01
CA MET A 83 2.69 -5.65 2.84
C MET A 83 3.31 -7.01 3.15
N ARG A 84 3.67 -7.25 4.40
CA ARG A 84 4.13 -8.55 4.91
C ARG A 84 3.01 -9.41 5.47
N MET A 85 1.75 -8.97 5.36
CA MET A 85 0.56 -9.65 5.90
C MET A 85 0.58 -9.78 7.43
N ASP A 86 1.41 -9.00 8.13
CA ASP A 86 1.42 -8.89 9.58
C ASP A 86 0.40 -7.82 10.01
N PHE A 87 -0.86 -8.23 10.00
CA PHE A 87 -1.99 -7.31 10.23
C PHE A 87 -2.04 -6.80 11.65
N GLU A 88 -1.61 -7.58 12.63
CA GLU A 88 -1.57 -7.16 14.04
C GLU A 88 -0.56 -6.01 14.25
N GLN A 89 0.64 -6.13 13.68
CA GLN A 89 1.63 -5.05 13.76
C GLN A 89 1.23 -3.84 12.91
N ALA A 90 0.62 -4.07 11.75
CA ALA A 90 0.12 -2.99 10.91
C ALA A 90 -0.93 -2.15 11.65
N GLU A 91 -1.87 -2.82 12.33
CA GLU A 91 -2.90 -2.17 13.14
C GLU A 91 -2.28 -1.37 14.29
N LYS A 92 -1.34 -1.96 15.05
CA LYS A 92 -0.63 -1.27 16.14
C LYS A 92 0.04 0.02 15.67
N PHE A 93 0.76 -0.02 14.54
CA PHE A 93 1.42 1.16 14.00
C PHE A 93 0.43 2.25 13.55
N HIS A 94 -0.66 1.88 12.87
CA HIS A 94 -1.66 2.87 12.48
C HIS A 94 -2.43 3.43 13.69
N MET A 95 -2.71 2.61 14.71
CA MET A 95 -3.33 3.07 15.95
C MET A 95 -2.41 3.97 16.77
N ASP A 96 -1.09 3.75 16.75
CA ASP A 96 -0.12 4.61 17.44
C ASP A 96 -0.14 6.07 16.93
N VAL A 97 -0.47 6.28 15.66
CA VAL A 97 -0.59 7.63 15.06
C VAL A 97 -1.55 8.53 15.84
N TYR A 98 -2.67 7.98 16.37
CA TYR A 98 -3.65 8.76 17.14
C TYR A 98 -3.09 9.27 18.48
N ASN A 99 -2.08 8.59 19.02
CA ASN A 99 -1.38 8.99 20.24
C ASN A 99 -0.26 10.01 19.93
N LEU A 100 0.31 9.98 18.73
CA LEU A 100 1.47 10.77 18.35
C LEU A 100 1.10 12.19 17.87
N THR A 101 -0.05 12.34 17.19
CA THR A 101 -0.38 13.61 16.53
C THR A 101 -1.88 13.93 16.53
N LYS A 102 -2.20 15.20 16.24
CA LYS A 102 -3.55 15.67 15.89
C LYS A 102 -3.60 16.17 14.44
N ASN A 103 -2.56 15.96 13.66
CA ASN A 103 -2.53 16.32 12.25
C ASN A 103 -3.55 15.46 11.47
N GLU A 104 -4.53 16.11 10.84
CA GLU A 104 -5.63 15.46 10.14
C GLU A 104 -5.17 14.62 8.94
N LEU A 105 -4.06 14.98 8.30
CA LEU A 105 -3.50 14.21 7.19
C LEU A 105 -2.92 12.87 7.67
N GLU A 106 -2.14 12.89 8.75
CA GLU A 106 -1.57 11.66 9.32
C GLU A 106 -2.67 10.72 9.84
N LEU A 107 -3.68 11.29 10.48
CA LEU A 107 -4.83 10.53 10.95
C LEU A 107 -5.68 9.98 9.78
N LEU A 108 -5.81 10.72 8.68
CA LEU A 108 -6.46 10.24 7.45
C LEU A 108 -5.71 9.03 6.85
N ILE A 109 -4.38 9.12 6.78
CA ILE A 109 -3.55 8.02 6.27
C ILE A 109 -3.65 6.79 7.18
N ALA A 110 -3.70 6.99 8.49
CA ALA A 110 -3.90 5.90 9.45
C ALA A 110 -5.29 5.25 9.29
N ASP A 111 -6.37 6.04 9.17
CA ASP A 111 -7.71 5.52 8.89
C ASP A 111 -7.73 4.63 7.64
N ILE A 112 -7.09 5.08 6.55
CA ILE A 112 -7.02 4.31 5.30
C ILE A 112 -6.17 3.03 5.47
N GLY A 113 -5.07 3.09 6.23
CA GLY A 113 -4.29 1.92 6.58
C GLY A 113 -5.12 0.87 7.33
N LEU A 114 -5.92 1.30 8.30
CA LEU A 114 -6.85 0.43 9.04
C LEU A 114 -7.97 -0.12 8.13
N MET A 115 -8.52 0.70 7.21
CA MET A 115 -9.46 0.19 6.19
C MET A 115 -8.84 -0.96 5.38
N LYS A 116 -7.57 -0.85 4.96
CA LYS A 116 -6.87 -1.92 4.22
C LYS A 116 -6.78 -3.22 5.02
N ILE A 117 -6.44 -3.11 6.31
CA ILE A 117 -6.34 -4.25 7.22
C ILE A 117 -7.71 -4.92 7.36
N TYR A 118 -8.75 -4.17 7.69
CA TYR A 118 -10.08 -4.72 7.92
C TYR A 118 -10.75 -5.24 6.65
N GLN A 119 -10.41 -4.68 5.49
CA GLN A 119 -10.78 -5.26 4.20
C GLN A 119 -10.15 -6.66 4.01
N ARG A 120 -8.88 -6.84 4.38
CA ARG A 120 -8.17 -8.13 4.26
C ARG A 120 -8.62 -9.17 5.27
N THR A 121 -8.98 -8.74 6.47
CA THR A 121 -9.43 -9.61 7.57
C THR A 121 -10.95 -9.81 7.58
N ALA A 122 -11.68 -9.26 6.60
CA ALA A 122 -13.13 -9.33 6.46
C ALA A 122 -13.92 -8.78 7.67
N LEU A 123 -13.33 -7.83 8.41
CA LEU A 123 -13.96 -7.13 9.52
C LEU A 123 -14.78 -5.94 8.99
N ASN A 124 -15.99 -6.22 8.51
CA ASN A 124 -16.79 -5.27 7.76
C ASN A 124 -17.23 -4.05 8.58
N LYS A 125 -17.56 -4.23 9.86
CA LYS A 125 -17.98 -3.13 10.74
C LYS A 125 -16.82 -2.14 10.91
N GLU A 126 -15.64 -2.64 11.24
CA GLU A 126 -14.44 -1.86 11.45
C GLU A 126 -14.02 -1.14 10.16
N PHE A 127 -14.13 -1.80 9.00
CA PHE A 127 -13.90 -1.15 7.71
C PHE A 127 -14.80 0.07 7.52
N TYR A 128 -16.11 -0.05 7.78
CA TYR A 128 -17.05 1.08 7.61
C TYR A 128 -16.82 2.17 8.66
N ASP A 129 -16.46 1.82 9.89
CA ASP A 129 -16.15 2.80 10.93
C ASP A 129 -14.97 3.70 10.52
N TYR A 130 -13.87 3.11 10.05
CA TYR A 130 -12.70 3.87 9.59
C TYR A 130 -12.91 4.54 8.23
N ARG A 131 -13.70 3.95 7.34
CA ARG A 131 -14.10 4.61 6.10
C ARG A 131 -14.89 5.89 6.37
N ASN A 132 -15.82 5.86 7.31
CA ASN A 132 -16.58 7.04 7.71
C ASN A 132 -15.67 8.08 8.39
N SER A 133 -14.75 7.65 9.26
CA SER A 133 -13.74 8.53 9.86
C SER A 133 -12.92 9.24 8.78
N ALA A 134 -12.39 8.49 7.80
CA ALA A 134 -11.62 9.05 6.69
C ALA A 134 -12.44 10.08 5.87
N LEU A 135 -13.72 9.80 5.58
CA LEU A 135 -14.60 10.76 4.89
C LEU A 135 -14.79 12.05 5.69
N HIS A 136 -14.99 11.95 6.99
CA HIS A 136 -15.12 13.13 7.88
C HIS A 136 -13.83 13.96 7.90
N ARG A 137 -12.65 13.29 7.92
CA ARG A 137 -11.34 13.99 7.85
C ARG A 137 -11.15 14.67 6.51
N MET A 138 -11.42 13.98 5.40
CA MET A 138 -11.32 14.58 4.06
C MET A 138 -12.21 15.81 3.91
N LYS A 139 -13.41 15.81 4.52
CA LYS A 139 -14.30 16.97 4.53
C LYS A 139 -13.71 18.11 5.34
N ARG A 140 -13.25 17.87 6.59
CA ARG A 140 -12.60 18.91 7.43
C ARG A 140 -11.37 19.52 6.75
N ILE A 141 -10.53 18.67 6.13
CA ILE A 141 -9.37 19.13 5.37
C ILE A 141 -9.78 20.03 4.19
N ALA A 142 -10.91 19.72 3.53
CA ALA A 142 -11.38 20.51 2.39
C ALA A 142 -12.03 21.84 2.81
N GLU A 143 -12.49 21.96 4.06
CA GLU A 143 -13.11 23.16 4.62
C GLU A 143 -12.08 24.14 5.22
N ASP A 144 -10.82 23.73 5.40
CA ASP A 144 -9.75 24.55 5.97
C ASP A 144 -8.68 24.86 4.93
N ASP A 145 -8.83 26.02 4.28
CA ASP A 145 -7.91 26.50 3.22
C ASP A 145 -6.47 26.76 3.71
N ASN A 146 -6.23 26.77 5.03
CA ASN A 146 -4.91 27.06 5.61
C ASN A 146 -4.16 25.79 6.07
N LEU A 147 -4.76 24.61 6.00
CA LEU A 147 -4.20 23.39 6.58
C LEU A 147 -2.96 22.88 5.83
N PHE A 148 -2.81 23.17 4.53
CA PHE A 148 -1.72 22.65 3.70
C PHE A 148 -1.09 23.74 2.85
N VAL A 149 -0.01 24.30 3.35
CA VAL A 149 0.82 25.33 2.66
C VAL A 149 2.01 24.66 1.96
N ASP A 150 2.41 23.44 2.39
CA ASP A 150 3.58 22.73 1.88
C ASP A 150 3.19 21.78 0.73
N GLN A 151 3.99 21.83 -0.35
CA GLN A 151 3.84 20.96 -1.50
C GLN A 151 3.93 19.45 -1.13
N HIS A 152 4.73 19.08 -0.15
CA HIS A 152 4.85 17.72 0.33
C HIS A 152 3.55 17.22 0.97
N GLU A 153 2.94 18.01 1.85
CA GLU A 153 1.65 17.68 2.46
C GLU A 153 0.54 17.58 1.42
N GLN A 154 0.54 18.47 0.42
CA GLN A 154 -0.43 18.41 -0.69
C GLN A 154 -0.29 17.12 -1.51
N MET A 155 0.93 16.70 -1.83
CA MET A 155 1.17 15.42 -2.51
C MET A 155 0.69 14.23 -1.68
N ARG A 156 0.93 14.25 -0.37
CA ARG A 156 0.46 13.20 0.55
C ARG A 156 -1.06 13.19 0.71
N LEU A 157 -1.72 14.33 0.65
CA LEU A 157 -3.17 14.43 0.65
C LEU A 157 -3.76 13.82 -0.63
N ASN A 158 -3.17 14.10 -1.79
CA ASN A 158 -3.59 13.50 -3.05
C ASN A 158 -3.40 11.98 -3.04
N TYR A 159 -2.28 11.50 -2.51
CA TYR A 159 -2.05 10.09 -2.24
C TYR A 159 -3.15 9.49 -1.35
N ALA A 160 -3.44 10.10 -0.21
CA ALA A 160 -4.44 9.58 0.72
C ALA A 160 -5.85 9.52 0.09
N ARG A 161 -6.24 10.55 -0.65
CA ARG A 161 -7.53 10.57 -1.38
C ARG A 161 -7.61 9.48 -2.43
N SER A 162 -6.57 9.30 -3.24
CA SER A 162 -6.49 8.24 -4.24
C SER A 162 -6.57 6.85 -3.59
N GLU A 163 -5.75 6.62 -2.57
CA GLU A 163 -5.72 5.35 -1.83
C GLU A 163 -7.08 5.01 -1.20
N PHE A 164 -7.77 6.00 -0.63
CA PHE A 164 -9.12 5.82 -0.08
C PHE A 164 -10.10 5.25 -1.11
N TYR A 165 -10.13 5.81 -2.32
CA TYR A 165 -11.04 5.36 -3.36
C TYR A 165 -10.64 3.99 -3.92
N ILE A 166 -9.34 3.74 -4.11
CA ILE A 166 -8.84 2.44 -4.59
C ILE A 166 -9.15 1.34 -3.57
N VAL A 167 -8.88 1.57 -2.27
CA VAL A 167 -9.18 0.61 -1.19
C VAL A 167 -10.68 0.35 -1.08
N SER A 168 -11.53 1.39 -1.24
CA SER A 168 -12.99 1.23 -1.28
C SER A 168 -13.41 0.37 -2.47
N ALA A 169 -12.83 0.59 -3.66
CA ALA A 169 -13.12 -0.23 -4.85
C ALA A 169 -12.76 -1.70 -4.64
N VAL A 170 -11.59 -1.97 -4.04
CA VAL A 170 -11.14 -3.34 -3.70
C VAL A 170 -12.10 -3.99 -2.71
N TYR A 171 -12.54 -3.26 -1.68
CA TYR A 171 -13.50 -3.77 -0.71
C TYR A 171 -14.84 -4.17 -1.36
N TYR A 172 -15.43 -3.28 -2.17
CA TYR A 172 -16.68 -3.57 -2.88
C TYR A 172 -16.53 -4.70 -3.90
N TYR A 173 -15.37 -4.84 -4.55
CA TYR A 173 -15.07 -5.97 -5.41
C TYR A 173 -15.15 -7.31 -4.65
N TYR A 174 -14.55 -7.41 -3.46
CA TYR A 174 -14.63 -8.64 -2.65
C TYR A 174 -16.04 -8.94 -2.13
N LEU A 175 -16.87 -7.90 -1.93
CA LEU A 175 -18.28 -8.07 -1.61
C LEU A 175 -19.16 -8.37 -2.84
N GLN A 176 -18.57 -8.52 -4.02
CA GLN A 176 -19.28 -8.71 -5.30
C GLN A 176 -20.22 -7.55 -5.66
N GLN A 177 -20.01 -6.37 -5.11
CA GLN A 177 -20.73 -5.13 -5.37
C GLN A 177 -20.03 -4.35 -6.50
N ARG A 178 -20.11 -4.88 -7.73
CA ARG A 178 -19.41 -4.32 -8.89
C ARG A 178 -19.77 -2.87 -9.19
N PRO A 179 -21.06 -2.43 -9.15
CA PRO A 179 -21.40 -1.03 -9.38
C PRO A 179 -20.68 -0.06 -8.43
N GLU A 180 -20.64 -0.38 -7.14
CA GLU A 180 -19.98 0.42 -6.11
C GLU A 180 -18.46 0.40 -6.27
N ALA A 181 -17.90 -0.74 -6.66
CA ALA A 181 -16.46 -0.85 -6.97
C ALA A 181 -16.09 0.03 -8.16
N VAL A 182 -16.84 -0.02 -9.25
CA VAL A 182 -16.64 0.82 -10.45
C VAL A 182 -16.83 2.30 -10.11
N ALA A 183 -17.88 2.66 -9.37
CA ALA A 183 -18.09 4.03 -8.93
C ALA A 183 -16.89 4.55 -8.11
N SER A 184 -16.39 3.74 -7.17
CA SER A 184 -15.25 4.12 -6.32
C SER A 184 -13.96 4.30 -7.13
N ILE A 185 -13.62 3.38 -8.04
CA ILE A 185 -12.38 3.50 -8.83
C ILE A 185 -12.43 4.69 -9.79
N ASN A 186 -13.60 5.02 -10.31
CA ASN A 186 -13.79 6.16 -11.22
C ASN A 186 -13.64 7.52 -10.51
N GLU A 187 -13.82 7.59 -9.18
CA GLU A 187 -13.55 8.83 -8.42
C GLU A 187 -12.09 9.28 -8.55
N VAL A 188 -11.15 8.33 -8.68
CA VAL A 188 -9.71 8.61 -8.82
C VAL A 188 -9.39 9.39 -10.09
N THR A 189 -10.16 9.18 -11.17
CA THR A 189 -9.94 9.84 -12.46
C THR A 189 -10.63 11.20 -12.61
N LYS A 190 -11.52 11.57 -11.68
CA LYS A 190 -12.21 12.87 -11.72
C LYS A 190 -11.28 14.05 -11.51
N LYS A 191 -10.13 13.83 -10.85
CA LYS A 191 -9.11 14.84 -10.58
C LYS A 191 -7.74 14.30 -10.96
N GLN A 192 -7.11 14.93 -11.94
CA GLN A 192 -5.83 14.50 -12.49
C GLN A 192 -4.71 14.42 -11.44
N GLU A 193 -4.73 15.30 -10.44
CA GLU A 193 -3.76 15.33 -9.35
C GLU A 193 -3.75 14.06 -8.49
N LEU A 194 -4.84 13.30 -8.43
CA LEU A 194 -4.92 12.04 -7.66
C LEU A 194 -4.07 10.91 -8.27
N LEU A 195 -3.75 10.99 -9.55
CA LEU A 195 -2.90 10.04 -10.28
C LEU A 195 -1.52 10.61 -10.64
N ALA A 196 -1.17 11.79 -10.12
CA ALA A 196 0.15 12.39 -10.33
C ALA A 196 1.28 11.55 -9.68
N ASP A 197 1.00 10.87 -8.57
CA ASP A 197 1.92 9.93 -7.93
C ASP A 197 1.99 8.61 -8.70
N THR A 198 3.21 8.18 -9.03
CA THR A 198 3.42 6.94 -9.78
C THR A 198 2.93 5.69 -9.02
N ASN A 199 3.03 5.66 -7.68
CA ASN A 199 2.50 4.54 -6.88
C ASN A 199 0.99 4.42 -7.06
N GLN A 200 0.28 5.54 -7.02
CA GLN A 200 -1.17 5.58 -7.14
C GLN A 200 -1.62 5.29 -8.58
N LEU A 201 -0.91 5.80 -9.57
CA LEU A 201 -1.18 5.49 -10.98
C LEU A 201 -1.03 3.99 -11.28
N LEU A 202 0.04 3.38 -10.77
CA LEU A 202 0.27 1.94 -10.91
C LEU A 202 -0.81 1.12 -10.19
N TYR A 203 -1.15 1.53 -8.96
CA TYR A 203 -2.18 0.84 -8.18
C TYR A 203 -3.55 0.93 -8.84
N TYR A 204 -3.91 2.10 -9.37
CA TYR A 204 -5.14 2.32 -10.13
C TYR A 204 -5.23 1.37 -11.33
N HIS A 205 -4.22 1.37 -12.22
CA HIS A 205 -4.22 0.51 -13.41
C HIS A 205 -4.28 -0.98 -13.04
N TYR A 206 -3.50 -1.38 -12.04
CA TYR A 206 -3.49 -2.76 -11.57
C TYR A 206 -4.86 -3.20 -11.04
N ILE A 207 -5.47 -2.43 -10.14
CA ILE A 207 -6.78 -2.79 -9.56
C ILE A 207 -7.87 -2.78 -10.62
N LYS A 208 -7.88 -1.78 -11.49
CA LYS A 208 -8.89 -1.67 -12.55
C LYS A 208 -8.86 -2.88 -13.50
N GLY A 209 -7.68 -3.36 -13.84
CA GLY A 209 -7.53 -4.56 -14.68
C GLY A 209 -7.75 -5.86 -13.93
N SER A 210 -7.14 -6.04 -12.74
CA SER A 210 -7.16 -7.32 -12.01
C SER A 210 -8.50 -7.63 -11.35
N ALA A 211 -9.27 -6.60 -10.95
CA ALA A 211 -10.58 -6.73 -10.34
C ALA A 211 -11.74 -6.61 -11.36
N ALA A 212 -11.43 -6.67 -12.66
CA ALA A 212 -12.43 -6.59 -13.75
C ALA A 212 -13.37 -5.35 -13.64
N LEU A 213 -12.80 -4.19 -13.27
CA LEU A 213 -13.55 -2.95 -13.08
C LEU A 213 -13.63 -2.09 -14.35
N CYS A 214 -13.16 -2.60 -15.48
CA CYS A 214 -13.27 -1.93 -16.76
C CYS A 214 -14.72 -1.90 -17.26
N GLU A 215 -15.12 -0.77 -17.81
CA GLU A 215 -16.41 -0.61 -18.47
C GLU A 215 -16.28 -0.91 -19.97
N GLY A 216 -17.36 -1.32 -20.62
CA GLY A 216 -17.44 -1.63 -22.03
C GLY A 216 -18.81 -2.16 -22.36
N GLU A 217 -19.27 -1.94 -23.62
CA GLU A 217 -20.59 -2.35 -24.09
C GLU A 217 -20.71 -3.87 -24.18
N THR A 218 -19.63 -4.53 -24.58
CA THR A 218 -19.56 -5.99 -24.71
C THR A 218 -18.61 -6.63 -23.69
N PRO A 219 -18.77 -7.93 -23.39
CA PRO A 219 -17.80 -8.66 -22.58
C PRO A 219 -16.39 -8.63 -23.19
N ASP A 220 -16.26 -8.73 -24.50
CA ASP A 220 -14.97 -8.70 -25.19
C ASP A 220 -14.26 -7.36 -25.07
N GLU A 221 -14.99 -6.25 -25.18
CA GLU A 221 -14.42 -4.91 -24.96
C GLU A 221 -13.93 -4.74 -23.53
N ARG A 222 -14.70 -5.21 -22.54
CA ARG A 222 -14.26 -5.17 -21.14
C ARG A 222 -12.97 -5.95 -20.93
N ARG A 223 -12.89 -7.18 -21.46
CA ARG A 223 -11.67 -8.02 -21.37
C ARG A 223 -10.46 -7.37 -22.04
N LEU A 224 -10.65 -6.73 -23.20
CA LEU A 224 -9.57 -6.01 -23.88
C LEU A 224 -9.07 -4.82 -23.05
N ARG A 225 -9.98 -4.07 -22.41
CA ARG A 225 -9.62 -2.96 -21.53
C ARG A 225 -8.91 -3.46 -20.25
N GLU A 226 -9.35 -4.58 -19.68
CA GLU A 226 -8.67 -5.24 -18.54
C GLU A 226 -7.22 -5.60 -18.90
N PHE A 227 -7.01 -6.18 -20.09
CA PHE A 227 -5.67 -6.44 -20.61
C PHE A 227 -4.86 -5.15 -20.73
N ASP A 228 -5.43 -4.11 -21.35
CA ASP A 228 -4.74 -2.83 -21.59
C ASP A 228 -4.35 -2.14 -20.27
N GLU A 229 -5.20 -2.21 -19.22
CA GLU A 229 -4.90 -1.68 -17.90
C GLU A 229 -3.74 -2.44 -17.23
N LEU A 230 -3.77 -3.78 -17.24
CA LEU A 230 -2.68 -4.61 -16.68
C LEU A 230 -1.37 -4.43 -17.46
N TYR A 231 -1.46 -4.35 -18.78
CA TYR A 231 -0.30 -4.08 -19.65
C TYR A 231 0.31 -2.71 -19.36
N THR A 232 -0.52 -1.69 -19.16
CA THR A 232 -0.08 -0.34 -18.78
C THR A 232 0.61 -0.34 -17.42
N ALA A 233 0.03 -1.02 -16.43
CA ALA A 233 0.64 -1.18 -15.11
C ALA A 233 2.02 -1.84 -15.21
N TRP A 234 2.12 -2.97 -15.91
CA TRP A 234 3.38 -3.66 -16.14
C TRP A 234 4.41 -2.78 -16.85
N GLN A 235 4.04 -2.16 -17.97
CA GLN A 235 4.96 -1.37 -18.79
C GLN A 235 5.52 -0.17 -18.01
N LEU A 236 4.67 0.53 -17.26
CA LEU A 236 5.09 1.67 -16.44
C LEU A 236 5.97 1.20 -15.26
N ALA A 237 5.58 0.10 -14.60
CA ALA A 237 6.32 -0.47 -13.48
C ALA A 237 7.72 -0.93 -13.91
N SER A 238 7.81 -1.64 -15.03
CA SER A 238 9.08 -2.12 -15.58
C SER A 238 10.03 -0.97 -15.92
N ARG A 239 9.54 0.09 -16.58
CA ARG A 239 10.34 1.27 -16.92
C ARG A 239 10.86 2.04 -15.70
N LYS A 240 10.13 2.02 -14.57
CA LYS A 240 10.42 2.81 -13.37
C LYS A 240 10.96 1.97 -12.19
N GLY A 241 11.13 0.66 -12.38
CA GLY A 241 11.69 -0.25 -11.39
C GLY A 241 10.76 -0.57 -10.20
N TYR A 242 9.45 -0.64 -10.44
CA TYR A 242 8.46 -0.99 -9.41
C TYR A 242 8.20 -2.50 -9.40
N LEU A 243 9.08 -3.27 -8.77
CA LEU A 243 9.06 -4.73 -8.78
C LEU A 243 7.70 -5.34 -8.39
N TYR A 244 7.04 -4.78 -7.38
CA TYR A 244 5.73 -5.24 -6.94
C TYR A 244 4.67 -5.16 -8.04
N PHE A 245 4.54 -4.01 -8.69
CA PHE A 245 3.55 -3.82 -9.75
C PHE A 245 3.98 -4.46 -11.07
N GLU A 246 5.28 -4.59 -11.33
CA GLU A 246 5.78 -5.35 -12.48
C GLU A 246 5.37 -6.82 -12.36
N GLY A 247 5.56 -7.44 -11.19
CA GLY A 247 5.11 -8.80 -10.89
C GLY A 247 3.58 -8.94 -10.99
N ASN A 248 2.83 -8.05 -10.36
CA ASN A 248 1.37 -8.09 -10.37
C ASN A 248 0.77 -7.88 -11.77
N GLY A 249 1.34 -7.00 -12.59
CA GLY A 249 0.91 -6.76 -13.96
C GLY A 249 1.04 -8.01 -14.83
N VAL A 250 2.22 -8.65 -14.83
CA VAL A 250 2.42 -9.88 -15.63
C VAL A 250 1.64 -11.08 -15.06
N GLN A 251 1.46 -11.17 -13.73
CA GLN A 251 0.62 -12.20 -13.12
C GLN A 251 -0.85 -12.05 -13.53
N GLY A 252 -1.38 -10.82 -13.52
CA GLY A 252 -2.74 -10.54 -13.98
C GLY A 252 -2.94 -10.91 -15.43
N LEU A 253 -1.98 -10.58 -16.31
CA LEU A 253 -2.00 -10.96 -17.72
C LEU A 253 -1.88 -12.49 -17.91
N ALA A 254 -1.05 -13.18 -17.14
CA ALA A 254 -0.97 -14.65 -17.15
C ALA A 254 -2.33 -15.27 -16.79
N ASN A 255 -3.00 -14.74 -15.77
CA ASN A 255 -4.32 -15.22 -15.35
C ASN A 255 -5.41 -14.96 -16.41
N LEU A 256 -5.40 -13.81 -17.09
CA LEU A 256 -6.33 -13.52 -18.18
C LEU A 256 -6.19 -14.48 -19.34
N MET A 257 -4.96 -14.93 -19.63
CA MET A 257 -4.62 -15.79 -20.75
C MET A 257 -4.45 -17.27 -20.37
N ALA A 258 -4.82 -17.69 -19.16
CA ALA A 258 -4.51 -19.03 -18.64
C ALA A 258 -5.15 -20.17 -19.43
N SER A 259 -6.34 -19.97 -20.04
CA SER A 259 -6.97 -20.98 -20.91
C SER A 259 -6.57 -20.81 -22.37
N PRO A 260 -6.58 -21.92 -23.18
CA PRO A 260 -6.26 -21.85 -24.62
C PRO A 260 -7.13 -20.84 -25.38
N ASP A 261 -8.44 -20.82 -25.14
CA ASP A 261 -9.37 -19.91 -25.79
C ASP A 261 -9.08 -18.45 -25.47
N ASN A 262 -8.80 -18.17 -24.21
CA ASN A 262 -8.43 -16.81 -23.79
C ASN A 262 -7.10 -16.38 -24.41
N TYR A 263 -6.11 -17.28 -24.43
CA TYR A 263 -4.83 -16.98 -25.07
C TYR A 263 -5.01 -16.65 -26.56
N ALA A 264 -5.75 -17.46 -27.32
CA ALA A 264 -6.04 -17.23 -28.73
C ALA A 264 -6.77 -15.88 -28.95
N PHE A 265 -7.73 -15.54 -28.08
CA PHE A 265 -8.44 -14.26 -28.13
C PHE A 265 -7.50 -13.06 -28.02
N PHE A 266 -6.55 -13.07 -27.07
CA PHE A 266 -5.60 -11.98 -26.89
C PHE A 266 -4.47 -12.02 -27.94
N GLN A 267 -4.05 -13.18 -28.40
CA GLN A 267 -3.07 -13.34 -29.46
C GLN A 267 -3.56 -12.70 -30.76
N ASP A 268 -4.84 -12.85 -31.11
CA ASP A 268 -5.46 -12.22 -32.26
C ASP A 268 -5.52 -10.70 -32.12
N ARG A 269 -5.91 -10.18 -30.96
CA ARG A 269 -6.25 -8.76 -30.76
C ARG A 269 -5.16 -7.91 -30.13
N ARG A 270 -4.12 -8.51 -29.52
CA ARG A 270 -3.04 -7.83 -28.80
C ARG A 270 -1.64 -8.38 -29.14
N SER A 271 -1.48 -9.02 -30.29
CA SER A 271 -0.22 -9.64 -30.74
C SER A 271 1.00 -8.75 -30.55
N HIS A 272 0.92 -7.49 -30.94
CA HIS A 272 2.03 -6.53 -30.80
C HIS A 272 2.39 -6.29 -29.31
N ALA A 273 1.41 -6.22 -28.42
CA ALA A 273 1.68 -6.06 -26.98
C ALA A 273 2.38 -7.30 -26.41
N LEU A 274 1.98 -8.50 -26.85
CA LEU A 274 2.55 -9.76 -26.40
C LEU A 274 4.04 -9.89 -26.73
N THR A 275 4.52 -9.33 -27.85
CA THR A 275 5.95 -9.34 -28.20
C THR A 275 6.83 -8.49 -27.29
N ARG A 276 6.24 -7.60 -26.48
CA ARG A 276 6.99 -6.66 -25.63
C ARG A 276 7.48 -7.28 -24.31
N PHE A 277 7.01 -8.48 -23.94
CA PHE A 277 7.46 -9.13 -22.70
C PHE A 277 8.87 -9.70 -22.78
N GLY A 278 9.49 -9.74 -23.95
CA GLY A 278 10.85 -10.25 -24.13
C GLY A 278 10.98 -11.78 -23.99
N VAL A 279 9.84 -12.51 -24.09
CA VAL A 279 9.77 -13.96 -24.07
C VAL A 279 9.04 -14.47 -25.35
N PRO A 280 9.27 -15.74 -25.77
CA PRO A 280 8.61 -16.27 -26.94
C PRO A 280 7.07 -16.21 -26.85
N VAL A 281 6.43 -15.83 -27.95
CA VAL A 281 4.96 -15.72 -28.07
C VAL A 281 4.42 -17.01 -28.70
N ASP A 282 4.21 -18.01 -27.87
CA ASP A 282 3.61 -19.30 -28.20
C ASP A 282 2.62 -19.73 -27.11
N SER A 283 2.07 -20.92 -27.20
CA SER A 283 1.09 -21.42 -26.23
C SER A 283 1.58 -21.44 -24.77
N LEU A 284 2.88 -21.38 -24.54
CA LEU A 284 3.49 -21.34 -23.18
C LEU A 284 3.62 -19.92 -22.64
N LEU A 285 3.27 -18.88 -23.41
CA LEU A 285 3.42 -17.48 -22.96
C LEU A 285 2.77 -17.21 -21.60
N PRO A 286 1.52 -17.65 -21.30
CA PRO A 286 0.91 -17.37 -19.99
C PRO A 286 1.69 -17.98 -18.83
N MET A 287 2.24 -19.19 -19.01
CA MET A 287 3.11 -19.84 -18.02
C MET A 287 4.41 -19.04 -17.82
N ARG A 288 5.06 -18.58 -18.90
CA ARG A 288 6.28 -17.76 -18.81
C ARG A 288 6.02 -16.43 -18.12
N LEU A 289 4.86 -15.82 -18.33
CA LEU A 289 4.47 -14.60 -17.58
C LEU A 289 4.29 -14.89 -16.09
N GLY A 290 3.73 -16.03 -15.72
CA GLY A 290 3.69 -16.49 -14.33
C GLY A 290 5.10 -16.68 -13.71
N GLN A 291 6.03 -17.26 -14.48
CA GLN A 291 7.44 -17.38 -14.07
C GLN A 291 8.14 -16.02 -13.93
N LEU A 292 7.85 -15.07 -14.82
CA LEU A 292 8.36 -13.70 -14.72
C LEU A 292 7.81 -13.01 -13.48
N ALA A 293 6.53 -13.20 -13.15
CA ALA A 293 5.93 -12.69 -11.91
C ALA A 293 6.67 -13.27 -10.68
N LEU A 294 6.89 -14.59 -10.66
CA LEU A 294 7.63 -15.27 -9.61
C LEU A 294 9.02 -14.67 -9.41
N GLN A 295 9.76 -14.42 -10.51
CA GLN A 295 11.06 -13.77 -10.45
C GLN A 295 11.00 -12.36 -9.84
N LYS A 296 10.00 -11.55 -10.21
CA LYS A 296 9.85 -10.17 -9.69
C LYS A 296 9.50 -10.16 -8.21
N PHE A 297 8.58 -11.03 -7.78
CA PHE A 297 8.22 -11.15 -6.37
C PHE A 297 9.36 -11.73 -5.51
N SER A 298 10.19 -12.63 -6.06
CA SER A 298 11.39 -13.11 -5.37
C SER A 298 12.42 -11.99 -5.17
N GLN A 299 12.57 -11.08 -6.15
CA GLN A 299 13.41 -9.89 -6.01
C GLN A 299 12.83 -8.87 -5.01
N TYR A 300 11.51 -8.74 -4.97
CA TYR A 300 10.80 -7.89 -4.01
C TYR A 300 10.74 -8.51 -2.60
N LYS A 301 10.98 -9.83 -2.48
CA LYS A 301 10.96 -10.66 -1.26
C LYS A 301 9.59 -10.72 -0.58
N ASP A 302 8.54 -10.88 -1.35
CA ASP A 302 7.18 -11.03 -0.86
C ASP A 302 6.73 -12.49 -1.01
N LEU A 303 6.78 -13.26 0.07
CA LEU A 303 6.41 -14.70 0.07
C LEU A 303 4.95 -14.92 -0.31
N TYR A 304 4.06 -14.00 0.05
CA TYR A 304 2.64 -14.12 -0.30
C TYR A 304 2.40 -13.96 -1.80
N GLN A 305 3.07 -12.98 -2.42
CA GLN A 305 2.99 -12.79 -3.86
C GLN A 305 3.70 -13.92 -4.63
N ILE A 306 4.78 -14.47 -4.08
CA ILE A 306 5.43 -15.67 -4.61
C ILE A 306 4.43 -16.85 -4.64
N ALA A 307 3.69 -17.08 -3.55
CA ALA A 307 2.63 -18.08 -3.50
C ALA A 307 1.56 -17.82 -4.58
N GLY A 308 1.14 -16.57 -4.74
CA GLY A 308 0.20 -16.15 -5.78
C GLY A 308 0.69 -16.45 -7.21
N ALA A 309 1.99 -16.25 -7.48
CA ALA A 309 2.59 -16.59 -8.77
C ALA A 309 2.59 -18.12 -9.02
N TYR A 310 2.92 -18.93 -8.01
CA TYR A 310 2.79 -20.39 -8.11
C TYR A 310 1.35 -20.82 -8.38
N VAL A 311 0.35 -20.20 -7.74
CA VAL A 311 -1.06 -20.47 -8.01
C VAL A 311 -1.42 -20.15 -9.47
N SER A 312 -0.89 -19.05 -10.03
CA SER A 312 -1.12 -18.68 -11.44
C SER A 312 -0.53 -19.71 -12.42
N ILE A 313 0.70 -20.18 -12.14
CA ILE A 313 1.35 -21.25 -12.91
C ILE A 313 0.56 -22.56 -12.78
N GLY A 314 0.14 -22.93 -11.57
CA GLY A 314 -0.67 -24.12 -11.32
C GLY A 314 -2.01 -24.10 -12.05
N LYS A 315 -2.67 -22.94 -12.13
CA LYS A 315 -3.90 -22.76 -12.93
C LYS A 315 -3.68 -23.00 -14.41
N TYR A 316 -2.59 -22.46 -14.97
CA TYR A 316 -2.22 -22.71 -16.37
C TYR A 316 -2.00 -24.20 -16.62
N LEU A 317 -1.18 -24.87 -15.80
CA LEU A 317 -0.89 -26.31 -15.93
C LEU A 317 -2.16 -27.15 -15.85
N ASN A 318 -3.06 -26.84 -14.91
CA ASN A 318 -4.34 -27.53 -14.78
C ASN A 318 -5.24 -27.33 -16.02
N ALA A 319 -5.31 -26.11 -16.56
CA ALA A 319 -6.09 -25.81 -17.77
C ALA A 319 -5.56 -26.54 -19.01
N HIS A 320 -4.28 -26.97 -19.00
CA HIS A 320 -3.63 -27.71 -20.07
C HIS A 320 -3.46 -29.21 -19.76
N SER A 321 -4.18 -29.73 -18.74
CA SER A 321 -4.19 -31.16 -18.34
C SER A 321 -2.86 -31.68 -17.78
N HIS A 322 -1.94 -30.81 -17.37
CA HIS A 322 -0.69 -31.16 -16.69
C HIS A 322 -0.92 -31.28 -15.17
N TYR A 323 -1.76 -32.23 -14.76
CA TYR A 323 -2.28 -32.29 -13.39
C TYR A 323 -1.22 -32.55 -12.31
N THR A 324 -0.22 -33.40 -12.61
CA THR A 324 0.86 -33.72 -11.67
C THR A 324 1.72 -32.49 -11.40
N GLU A 325 2.16 -31.82 -12.45
CA GLU A 325 2.96 -30.60 -12.36
C GLU A 325 2.16 -29.46 -11.72
N ALA A 326 0.84 -29.38 -11.99
CA ALA A 326 -0.04 -28.41 -11.32
C ALA A 326 -0.09 -28.65 -9.81
N LEU A 327 -0.26 -29.92 -9.38
CA LEU A 327 -0.29 -30.29 -7.97
C LEU A 327 1.04 -29.95 -7.27
N ASP A 328 2.17 -30.28 -7.89
CA ASP A 328 3.48 -29.99 -7.30
C ASP A 328 3.75 -28.48 -7.19
N THR A 329 3.35 -27.72 -8.22
CA THR A 329 3.42 -26.25 -8.19
C THR A 329 2.54 -25.63 -7.07
N LEU A 330 1.33 -26.18 -6.86
CA LEU A 330 0.44 -25.71 -5.80
C LEU A 330 0.94 -26.07 -4.39
N LYS A 331 1.69 -27.19 -4.24
CA LYS A 331 2.40 -27.50 -2.98
C LYS A 331 3.46 -26.44 -2.64
N LEU A 332 4.22 -25.96 -3.64
CA LEU A 332 5.18 -24.86 -3.44
C LEU A 332 4.48 -23.58 -3.00
N ALA A 333 3.28 -23.28 -3.54
CA ALA A 333 2.49 -22.14 -3.06
C ALA A 333 2.12 -22.29 -1.59
N LEU A 334 1.71 -23.48 -1.16
CA LEU A 334 1.36 -23.76 0.24
C LEU A 334 2.58 -23.64 1.17
N GLU A 335 3.75 -24.12 0.73
CA GLU A 335 5.00 -23.99 1.49
C GLU A 335 5.35 -22.50 1.71
N CYS A 336 5.22 -21.64 0.69
CA CYS A 336 5.44 -20.21 0.83
C CYS A 336 4.49 -19.56 1.86
N VAL A 337 3.22 -19.97 1.90
CA VAL A 337 2.25 -19.47 2.88
C VAL A 337 2.62 -19.92 4.29
N ASN A 338 3.04 -21.17 4.47
CA ASN A 338 3.47 -21.72 5.74
C ASN A 338 4.77 -21.05 6.24
N ASP A 339 5.72 -20.77 5.35
CA ASP A 339 6.95 -20.05 5.68
C ASP A 339 6.67 -18.60 6.08
N HIS A 340 5.77 -17.94 5.37
CA HIS A 340 5.31 -16.61 5.75
C HIS A 340 4.70 -16.62 7.16
N HIS A 341 3.83 -17.57 7.46
CA HIS A 341 3.21 -17.70 8.79
C HIS A 341 4.27 -17.83 9.89
N ARG A 342 5.25 -18.73 9.72
CA ARG A 342 6.34 -18.93 10.69
C ARG A 342 7.18 -17.66 10.90
N LEU A 343 7.46 -16.89 9.86
CA LEU A 343 8.30 -15.70 9.95
C LEU A 343 7.63 -14.52 10.65
N PHE A 344 6.31 -14.38 10.52
CA PHE A 344 5.60 -13.17 10.93
C PHE A 344 4.63 -13.37 12.10
N TYR A 345 4.11 -14.57 12.33
CA TYR A 345 3.17 -14.82 13.42
C TYR A 345 3.80 -15.48 14.65
N ASP A 346 5.00 -16.06 14.53
CA ASP A 346 5.73 -16.61 15.68
C ASP A 346 6.61 -15.56 16.41
N CYS A 347 6.78 -14.35 15.86
CA CYS A 347 7.45 -13.22 16.50
C CYS A 347 6.42 -12.39 17.29
N HIS A 348 6.30 -12.63 18.60
CA HIS A 348 5.30 -11.96 19.44
C HIS A 348 5.71 -10.57 19.95
N ASP A 349 6.90 -10.07 19.65
CA ASP A 349 7.39 -8.77 20.14
C ASP A 349 7.63 -7.78 18.97
N SER A 350 6.94 -6.62 19.04
CA SER A 350 7.12 -5.53 18.07
C SER A 350 8.56 -5.00 17.99
N LEU A 351 9.35 -5.16 19.06
CA LEU A 351 10.76 -4.78 19.09
C LEU A 351 11.60 -5.78 18.28
N ASP A 352 11.28 -7.07 18.34
CA ASP A 352 11.97 -8.11 17.56
C ASP A 352 11.62 -8.00 16.07
N TRP A 353 10.41 -7.57 15.74
CA TRP A 353 10.00 -7.26 14.38
C TRP A 353 10.87 -6.12 13.79
N LEU A 354 11.11 -5.03 14.53
CA LEU A 354 12.00 -3.95 14.11
C LEU A 354 13.46 -4.41 13.97
N LYS A 355 13.96 -5.30 14.84
CA LYS A 355 15.31 -5.86 14.77
C LYS A 355 15.52 -6.78 13.57
N ALA A 356 14.46 -7.44 13.07
CA ALA A 356 14.55 -8.30 11.90
C ALA A 356 14.94 -7.53 10.62
N PHE A 357 14.73 -6.21 10.59
CA PHE A 357 15.13 -5.34 9.47
C PHE A 357 16.57 -4.80 9.56
N ASP A 358 17.21 -4.95 10.69
CA ASP A 358 18.59 -4.48 10.90
C ASP A 358 19.63 -5.58 10.54
N ARG A 359 19.20 -6.76 10.10
CA ARG A 359 20.03 -7.88 9.62
C ARG A 359 19.99 -7.99 8.10
#